data_5948b01bd884d0e6897c55341ae317aa
#
_entry.id   5948b01bd884d0e6897c55341ae317aa
#
_cell.length_a   1.000
_cell.length_b   1.000
_cell.length_c   1.000
_cell.angle_alpha   90.00
_cell.angle_beta   90.00
_cell.angle_gamma   90.00
#
_symmetry.space_group_name_H-M   'P 1'
#
loop_
_entity.id
_entity.type
_entity.pdbx_description
1 polymer ?
#
loop_
_entity_poly.entity_id
_entity_poly.type
_entity_poly.pdbx_seq_one_letter_code
_entity_poly.pdbx_strand_id
1 'polypeptide(L)'
;MLPFKLPRALLLAPALLLLAGCGSIDRITKNPPNWLTPYRADIGQGNFITQEQASRLQKGMNREQVRALLGTPLLVDPFRDNRWDYVFDIRRGDGGRDRRRYFVRFEKDQLVEWGGDELPAVSGDVILPMRPAR
;
A
#
# COMPACT_ATOMS: atom_id res chain seq x y z
N MET A 1 -9.10 -15.99 70.01
CA MET A 1 -8.82 -15.22 68.77
C MET A 1 -7.31 -15.18 68.57
N LEU A 2 -6.78 -16.02 67.69
CA LEU A 2 -5.34 -16.08 67.37
C LEU A 2 -5.09 -15.06 66.24
N PRO A 3 -4.19 -14.09 66.37
CA PRO A 3 -3.82 -13.20 65.29
C PRO A 3 -2.98 -13.97 64.26
N PHE A 4 -3.56 -14.27 63.12
CA PHE A 4 -2.87 -14.88 62.01
C PHE A 4 -1.87 -13.84 61.44
N LYS A 5 -0.63 -13.83 61.93
CA LYS A 5 0.43 -13.02 61.37
C LYS A 5 0.86 -13.64 60.03
N LEU A 6 0.27 -13.19 58.92
CA LEU A 6 0.77 -13.54 57.59
C LEU A 6 2.25 -13.13 57.48
N PRO A 7 3.15 -14.04 57.12
CA PRO A 7 4.56 -13.71 56.93
C PRO A 7 4.65 -12.65 55.82
N ARG A 8 5.38 -11.57 56.07
CA ARG A 8 5.61 -10.48 55.09
C ARG A 8 6.16 -11.00 53.74
N ALA A 9 6.79 -12.16 53.72
CA ALA A 9 7.24 -12.85 52.53
C ALA A 9 6.08 -13.29 51.60
N LEU A 10 4.92 -13.58 52.15
CA LEU A 10 3.74 -14.00 51.36
C LEU A 10 3.08 -12.84 50.61
N LEU A 11 3.29 -11.59 51.05
CA LEU A 11 2.81 -10.38 50.39
C LEU A 11 3.77 -9.88 49.28
N LEU A 12 5.08 -10.26 49.36
CA LEU A 12 6.07 -9.85 48.36
C LEU A 12 6.04 -10.72 47.10
N ALA A 13 5.59 -11.96 47.21
CA ALA A 13 5.51 -12.88 46.07
C ALA A 13 4.55 -12.39 44.94
N PRO A 14 3.32 -11.93 45.21
CA PRO A 14 2.45 -11.40 44.17
C PRO A 14 2.94 -10.07 43.60
N ALA A 15 3.64 -9.24 44.38
CA ALA A 15 4.20 -7.98 43.88
C ALA A 15 5.36 -8.21 42.87
N LEU A 16 6.20 -9.22 43.10
CA LEU A 16 7.23 -9.59 42.10
C LEU A 16 6.66 -10.15 40.80
N LEU A 17 5.56 -10.89 40.85
CA LEU A 17 4.86 -11.42 39.66
C LEU A 17 4.26 -10.32 38.79
N LEU A 18 3.82 -9.22 39.39
CA LEU A 18 3.28 -8.06 38.66
C LEU A 18 4.37 -7.26 37.94
N LEU A 19 5.62 -7.24 38.45
CA LEU A 19 6.72 -6.54 37.80
C LEU A 19 7.30 -7.34 36.62
N ALA A 20 7.19 -8.66 36.60
CA ALA A 20 7.67 -9.50 35.50
C ALA A 20 6.81 -9.40 34.24
N GLY A 21 5.61 -8.82 34.30
CA GLY A 21 4.67 -8.73 33.19
C GLY A 21 5.04 -7.74 32.09
N CYS A 22 5.85 -6.73 32.39
CA CYS A 22 6.13 -5.65 31.42
C CYS A 22 6.94 -6.09 30.20
N GLY A 23 7.79 -7.12 30.29
CA GLY A 23 8.61 -7.60 29.17
C GLY A 23 7.86 -8.48 28.17
N SER A 24 6.74 -9.08 28.58
CA SER A 24 5.96 -9.99 27.71
C SER A 24 5.00 -9.26 26.80
N ILE A 25 4.57 -8.05 27.18
CA ILE A 25 3.63 -7.22 26.41
C ILE A 25 4.31 -6.71 25.14
N ASP A 26 5.58 -6.35 25.19
CA ASP A 26 6.35 -5.88 24.03
C ASP A 26 6.45 -6.91 22.89
N ARG A 27 6.48 -8.21 23.20
CA ARG A 27 6.47 -9.26 22.18
C ARG A 27 5.14 -9.41 21.48
N ILE A 28 4.04 -9.24 22.21
CA ILE A 28 2.67 -9.35 21.67
C ILE A 28 2.33 -8.11 20.85
N THR A 29 2.82 -6.93 21.25
CA THR A 29 2.59 -5.68 20.50
C THR A 29 3.42 -5.59 19.23
N LYS A 30 4.65 -6.12 19.24
CA LYS A 30 5.54 -6.11 18.06
C LYS A 30 5.22 -7.23 17.05
N ASN A 31 4.77 -8.37 17.52
CA ASN A 31 4.39 -9.52 16.71
C ASN A 31 3.10 -10.13 17.25
N PRO A 32 1.95 -9.49 17.00
CA PRO A 32 0.67 -10.04 17.42
C PRO A 32 0.40 -11.37 16.69
N PRO A 33 -0.13 -12.38 17.37
CA PRO A 33 -0.49 -13.63 16.73
C PRO A 33 -1.54 -13.39 15.63
N ASN A 34 -1.52 -14.20 14.57
CA ASN A 34 -2.35 -14.01 13.38
C ASN A 34 -3.85 -13.89 13.68
N TRP A 35 -4.34 -14.50 14.75
CA TRP A 35 -5.75 -14.41 15.16
C TRP A 35 -6.11 -13.07 15.83
N LEU A 36 -5.11 -12.29 16.27
CA LEU A 36 -5.28 -10.99 16.90
C LEU A 36 -5.01 -9.83 15.91
N THR A 37 -4.46 -10.12 14.72
CA THR A 37 -4.22 -9.10 13.70
C THR A 37 -5.51 -8.78 12.94
N PRO A 38 -6.05 -7.56 13.06
CA PRO A 38 -7.20 -7.18 12.26
C PRO A 38 -6.81 -7.20 10.77
N TYR A 39 -7.69 -7.74 9.94
CA TYR A 39 -7.53 -7.67 8.49
C TYR A 39 -7.44 -6.21 8.05
N ARG A 40 -6.37 -5.88 7.36
CA ARG A 40 -6.19 -4.57 6.72
C ARG A 40 -6.26 -4.76 5.22
N ALA A 41 -7.25 -4.15 4.61
CA ALA A 41 -7.38 -4.16 3.16
C ALA A 41 -6.23 -3.36 2.51
N ASP A 42 -5.81 -3.81 1.34
CA ASP A 42 -4.93 -3.03 0.48
C ASP A 42 -5.71 -1.82 -0.05
N ILE A 43 -5.07 -0.66 -0.06
CA ILE A 43 -5.67 0.58 -0.53
C ILE A 43 -4.90 1.07 -1.76
N GLY A 44 -5.54 0.99 -2.92
CA GLY A 44 -5.01 1.56 -4.15
C GLY A 44 -5.52 2.99 -4.34
N GLN A 45 -4.63 3.88 -4.76
CA GLN A 45 -4.94 5.29 -5.05
C GLN A 45 -4.29 5.71 -6.36
N GLY A 46 -4.95 6.57 -7.12
CA GLY A 46 -4.45 7.11 -8.38
C GLY A 46 -4.84 6.29 -9.61
N ASN A 47 -4.06 6.44 -10.68
CA ASN A 47 -4.33 5.82 -11.97
C ASN A 47 -3.60 4.48 -12.10
N PHE A 48 -4.35 3.40 -12.04
CA PHE A 48 -3.80 2.08 -12.29
C PHE A 48 -3.69 1.84 -13.80
N ILE A 49 -2.46 1.71 -14.29
CA ILE A 49 -2.16 1.38 -15.68
C ILE A 49 -1.55 0.00 -15.74
N THR A 50 -2.00 -0.81 -16.69
CA THR A 50 -1.46 -2.15 -16.93
C THR A 50 -0.50 -2.16 -18.11
N GLN A 51 0.37 -3.16 -18.14
CA GLN A 51 1.26 -3.39 -19.26
C GLN A 51 0.49 -3.59 -20.59
N GLU A 52 -0.67 -4.24 -20.53
CA GLU A 52 -1.53 -4.43 -21.69
C GLU A 52 -2.04 -3.09 -22.25
N GLN A 53 -2.52 -2.19 -21.38
CA GLN A 53 -2.96 -0.86 -21.81
C GLN A 53 -1.81 -0.05 -22.41
N ALA A 54 -0.63 -0.09 -21.78
CA ALA A 54 0.55 0.60 -22.27
C ALA A 54 1.06 0.04 -23.61
N SER A 55 0.93 -1.26 -23.85
CA SER A 55 1.34 -1.90 -25.12
C SER A 55 0.47 -1.50 -26.32
N ARG A 56 -0.74 -1.02 -26.06
CA ARG A 56 -1.67 -0.52 -27.09
C ARG A 56 -1.39 0.93 -27.50
N LEU A 57 -0.50 1.63 -26.81
CA LEU A 57 -0.11 2.99 -27.18
C LEU A 57 0.70 2.99 -28.48
N GLN A 58 0.37 3.93 -29.35
CA GLN A 58 1.04 4.11 -30.64
C GLN A 58 1.39 5.59 -30.85
N LYS A 59 2.53 5.84 -31.47
CA LYS A 59 2.90 7.21 -31.86
C LYS A 59 1.84 7.80 -32.79
N GLY A 60 1.54 9.08 -32.60
CA GLY A 60 0.52 9.78 -33.40
C GLY A 60 -0.90 9.69 -32.83
N MET A 61 -1.16 8.92 -31.75
CA MET A 61 -2.45 8.95 -31.08
C MET A 61 -2.75 10.33 -30.53
N ASN A 62 -3.99 10.76 -30.65
CA ASN A 62 -4.44 12.03 -30.05
C ASN A 62 -4.72 11.87 -28.56
N ARG A 63 -4.91 13.00 -27.86
CA ARG A 63 -5.15 13.03 -26.41
C ARG A 63 -6.39 12.23 -25.99
N GLU A 64 -7.44 12.25 -26.80
CA GLU A 64 -8.69 11.53 -26.51
C GLU A 64 -8.49 10.00 -26.58
N GLN A 65 -7.76 9.53 -27.58
CA GLN A 65 -7.43 8.11 -27.72
C GLN A 65 -6.57 7.63 -26.57
N VAL A 66 -5.56 8.40 -26.15
CA VAL A 66 -4.72 8.06 -25.00
C VAL A 66 -5.56 8.06 -23.72
N ARG A 67 -6.45 9.03 -23.55
CA ARG A 67 -7.36 9.07 -22.39
C ARG A 67 -8.34 7.90 -22.38
N ALA A 68 -8.81 7.46 -23.51
CA ALA A 68 -9.69 6.29 -23.62
C ALA A 68 -8.96 4.99 -23.22
N LEU A 69 -7.66 4.89 -23.50
CA LEU A 69 -6.84 3.72 -23.15
C LEU A 69 -6.36 3.72 -21.69
N LEU A 70 -5.81 4.83 -21.23
CA LEU A 70 -5.14 4.93 -19.92
C LEU A 70 -6.01 5.56 -18.83
N GLY A 71 -7.15 6.14 -19.22
CA GLY A 71 -7.97 6.94 -18.31
C GLY A 71 -7.51 8.39 -18.20
N THR A 72 -8.19 9.15 -17.34
CA THR A 72 -7.86 10.55 -17.08
C THR A 72 -6.60 10.64 -16.24
N PRO A 73 -5.58 11.41 -16.64
CA PRO A 73 -4.34 11.53 -15.88
C PRO A 73 -4.59 12.19 -14.52
N LEU A 74 -3.85 11.76 -13.51
CA LEU A 74 -3.95 12.34 -12.16
C LEU A 74 -3.35 13.75 -12.11
N LEU A 75 -2.28 13.98 -12.87
CA LEU A 75 -1.57 15.25 -12.91
C LEU A 75 -1.44 15.72 -14.35
N VAL A 76 -1.93 16.92 -14.59
CA VAL A 76 -1.68 17.69 -15.80
C VAL A 76 -1.03 18.99 -15.35
N ASP A 77 0.21 19.22 -15.76
CA ASP A 77 0.93 20.44 -15.44
C ASP A 77 0.35 21.59 -16.31
N PRO A 78 -0.21 22.64 -15.72
CA PRO A 78 -0.79 23.76 -16.46
C PRO A 78 0.28 24.56 -17.24
N PHE A 79 1.56 24.44 -16.90
CA PHE A 79 2.68 25.08 -17.59
C PHE A 79 3.32 24.18 -18.64
N ARG A 80 3.02 22.88 -18.61
CA ARG A 80 3.51 21.85 -19.53
C ARG A 80 2.38 20.92 -19.92
N ASP A 81 1.36 21.46 -20.58
CA ASP A 81 0.17 20.69 -20.99
C ASP A 81 0.47 19.63 -22.06
N ASN A 82 1.70 19.60 -22.55
CA ASN A 82 2.18 18.53 -23.44
C ASN A 82 2.61 17.23 -22.71
N ARG A 83 2.56 17.19 -21.37
CA ARG A 83 2.90 16.01 -20.59
C ARG A 83 1.80 15.67 -19.60
N TRP A 84 1.43 14.41 -19.58
CA TRP A 84 0.52 13.83 -18.60
C TRP A 84 1.27 12.83 -17.74
N ASP A 85 1.09 12.94 -16.44
CA ASP A 85 1.68 12.02 -15.46
C ASP A 85 0.59 11.22 -14.78
N TYR A 86 0.76 9.91 -14.81
CA TYR A 86 -0.06 8.92 -14.15
C TYR A 86 0.69 8.39 -12.95
N VAL A 87 0.08 8.48 -11.79
CA VAL A 87 0.69 8.00 -10.54
C VAL A 87 -0.25 7.00 -9.90
N PHE A 88 0.30 5.87 -9.53
CA PHE A 88 -0.40 4.82 -8.81
C PHE A 88 0.34 4.52 -7.51
N ASP A 89 -0.39 4.46 -6.41
CA ASP A 89 0.14 4.21 -5.07
C ASP A 89 -0.71 3.13 -4.41
N ILE A 90 -0.12 1.97 -4.12
CA ILE A 90 -0.76 0.91 -3.31
C ILE A 90 -0.15 0.92 -1.93
N ARG A 91 -0.98 1.01 -0.93
CA ARG A 91 -0.65 0.74 0.45
C ARG A 91 -1.21 -0.63 0.83
N ARG A 92 -0.33 -1.57 1.10
CA ARG A 92 -0.71 -2.93 1.43
C ARG A 92 -1.08 -3.07 2.90
N GLY A 93 -1.96 -4.02 3.21
CA GLY A 93 -2.37 -4.30 4.58
C GLY A 93 -1.24 -4.77 5.49
N ASP A 94 -0.17 -5.34 4.94
CA ASP A 94 1.07 -5.71 5.65
C ASP A 94 1.98 -4.52 5.95
N GLY A 95 1.62 -3.31 5.51
CA GLY A 95 2.40 -2.07 5.67
C GLY A 95 3.32 -1.77 4.49
N GLY A 96 3.40 -2.66 3.50
CA GLY A 96 4.13 -2.42 2.26
C GLY A 96 3.52 -1.26 1.46
N ARG A 97 4.35 -0.56 0.72
CA ARG A 97 3.92 0.50 -0.19
C ARG A 97 4.60 0.33 -1.53
N ASP A 98 3.81 0.36 -2.59
CA ASP A 98 4.28 0.31 -3.97
C ASP A 98 3.76 1.56 -4.70
N ARG A 99 4.67 2.38 -5.20
CA ARG A 99 4.35 3.58 -5.97
C ARG A 99 4.97 3.46 -7.34
N ARG A 100 4.16 3.70 -8.36
CA ARG A 100 4.59 3.65 -9.76
C ARG A 100 4.19 4.93 -10.46
N ARG A 101 5.03 5.38 -11.36
CA ARG A 101 4.82 6.56 -12.20
C ARG A 101 4.92 6.17 -13.64
N TYR A 102 4.02 6.67 -14.43
CA TYR A 102 4.02 6.51 -15.87
C TYR A 102 3.70 7.84 -16.52
N PHE A 103 4.37 8.19 -17.60
CA PHE A 103 4.15 9.45 -18.29
C PHE A 103 3.88 9.23 -19.76
N VAL A 104 3.16 10.16 -20.36
CA VAL A 104 2.97 10.29 -21.80
C VAL A 104 3.26 11.72 -22.20
N ARG A 105 3.93 11.90 -23.32
CA ARG A 105 4.29 13.21 -23.87
C ARG A 105 3.69 13.40 -25.25
N PHE A 106 3.12 14.57 -25.46
CA PHE A 106 2.48 14.97 -26.70
C PHE A 106 3.27 16.09 -27.38
N GLU A 107 3.26 16.10 -28.69
CA GLU A 107 3.67 17.22 -29.53
C GLU A 107 2.57 17.50 -30.53
N LYS A 108 2.10 18.76 -30.62
CA LYS A 108 0.99 19.15 -31.48
C LYS A 108 -0.23 18.21 -31.35
N ASP A 109 -0.61 17.90 -30.09
CA ASP A 109 -1.69 16.98 -29.73
C ASP A 109 -1.52 15.51 -30.16
N GLN A 110 -0.34 15.12 -30.61
CA GLN A 110 -0.02 13.74 -30.96
C GLN A 110 0.96 13.13 -29.98
N LEU A 111 0.71 11.88 -29.60
CA LEU A 111 1.58 11.11 -28.71
C LEU A 111 2.92 10.83 -29.38
N VAL A 112 4.01 11.27 -28.78
CA VAL A 112 5.38 11.07 -29.31
C VAL A 112 6.21 10.15 -28.44
N GLU A 113 5.98 10.18 -27.12
CA GLU A 113 6.79 9.43 -26.16
C GLU A 113 5.97 9.01 -24.95
N TRP A 114 6.28 7.86 -24.39
CA TRP A 114 5.71 7.36 -23.15
C TRP A 114 6.69 6.43 -22.45
N GLY A 115 6.54 6.29 -21.13
CA GLY A 115 7.41 5.45 -20.32
C GLY A 115 7.21 5.66 -18.83
N GLY A 116 8.02 4.99 -18.03
CA GLY A 116 7.96 5.07 -16.58
C GLY A 116 8.44 3.81 -15.91
N ASP A 117 7.91 3.58 -14.72
CA ASP A 117 8.19 2.38 -13.93
C ASP A 117 7.58 1.14 -14.59
N GLU A 118 8.07 -0.04 -14.22
CA GLU A 118 7.54 -1.31 -14.67
C GLU A 118 6.06 -1.46 -14.29
N LEU A 119 5.22 -1.74 -15.27
CA LEU A 119 3.79 -1.87 -15.09
C LEU A 119 3.39 -3.32 -14.76
N PRO A 120 2.33 -3.53 -13.99
CA PRO A 120 1.82 -4.86 -13.72
C PRO A 120 1.26 -5.52 -14.99
N ALA A 121 1.52 -6.81 -15.14
CA ALA A 121 1.20 -7.55 -16.36
C ALA A 121 -0.32 -7.75 -16.61
N VAL A 122 -1.16 -7.73 -15.57
CA VAL A 122 -2.58 -8.10 -15.70
C VAL A 122 -3.51 -7.14 -14.98
N SER A 123 -4.57 -6.78 -15.67
CA SER A 123 -5.64 -5.90 -15.20
C SER A 123 -6.64 -6.56 -14.23
N GLY A 124 -6.77 -7.90 -14.28
CA GLY A 124 -7.83 -8.62 -13.56
C GLY A 124 -7.48 -9.09 -12.15
N ASP A 125 -6.19 -9.31 -11.88
CA ASP A 125 -5.72 -9.83 -10.59
C ASP A 125 -5.23 -8.75 -9.62
N VAL A 126 -5.26 -7.50 -10.02
CA VAL A 126 -4.92 -6.36 -9.18
C VAL A 126 -6.15 -5.74 -8.50
N ILE A 127 -7.30 -6.37 -8.64
CA ILE A 127 -8.25 -6.29 -7.56
C ILE A 127 -7.63 -7.09 -6.42
N LEU A 128 -6.60 -6.43 -5.80
CA LEU A 128 -6.02 -6.80 -4.53
C LEU A 128 -5.74 -8.32 -4.45
N PRO A 129 -4.51 -8.77 -4.66
CA PRO A 129 -4.22 -10.12 -4.27
C PRO A 129 -4.61 -10.22 -2.80
N MET A 130 -5.72 -10.89 -2.52
CA MET A 130 -5.93 -11.49 -1.22
C MET A 130 -4.85 -12.57 -1.11
N ARG A 131 -3.62 -12.13 -0.90
CA ARG A 131 -2.55 -13.04 -0.52
C ARG A 131 -2.86 -13.39 0.92
N PRO A 132 -3.24 -14.64 1.22
CA PRO A 132 -3.39 -15.03 2.61
C PRO A 132 -2.06 -14.71 3.30
N ALA A 133 -2.14 -13.99 4.40
CA ALA A 133 -0.99 -13.74 5.26
C ALA A 133 -0.36 -15.09 5.60
N ARG A 134 0.90 -15.29 5.22
CA ARG A 134 1.70 -16.43 5.67
C ARG A 134 2.22 -16.17 7.07
#